data_ec474d343d6e5233d7c7b749f18b3eca
#
_entry.id   ec474d343d6e5233d7c7b749f18b3eca
#
_cell.length_a   1.000
_cell.length_b   1.000
_cell.length_c   1.000
_cell.angle_alpha   90.00
_cell.angle_beta   90.00
_cell.angle_gamma   90.00
#
_symmetry.space_group_name_H-M   'P 1'
#
loop_
_entity.id
_entity.type
_entity.pdbx_description
1 polymer ?
#
loop_
_entity_poly.entity_id
_entity_poly.type
_entity_poly.pdbx_seq_one_letter_code
_entity_poly.pdbx_strand_id
1 'polypeptide(L)'
;MSRLVTACLLLPAIFVPALAQDARQIVTESENRSRSKSQQYEGTLEVIGASNKVSVKRWEYQRIGSYGTSKAILRFTAPAEVKGVALLIVNHTDRASDQWMWTPAIERDRRIAAQDRSTRFFGTDFSFEDLEERDVDQFDYKLAGEDTMDGVACWKIESKPRQSKSSQYTSSMVWVRKDNYVAAQIESYSKDKLIRRIHYSDIQNVSSIWTPRTVEVYDENRKSRTVLKLEKLEYNAPMKDEDFTLESLRRE
;
A
#
# COMPACT_ATOMS: atom_id res chain seq x y z
N MET A 1 -40.09 49.55 -47.32
CA MET A 1 -38.72 49.31 -46.80
C MET A 1 -38.84 48.81 -45.39
N SER A 2 -38.88 47.48 -45.19
CA SER A 2 -39.05 46.84 -43.87
C SER A 2 -37.67 46.45 -43.34
N ARG A 3 -37.28 46.92 -42.16
CA ARG A 3 -36.03 46.58 -41.50
C ARG A 3 -36.30 45.43 -40.53
N LEU A 4 -35.78 44.25 -40.85
CA LEU A 4 -35.69 43.12 -39.93
C LEU A 4 -34.59 43.42 -38.87
N VAL A 5 -35.01 43.46 -37.60
CA VAL A 5 -34.09 43.49 -36.44
C VAL A 5 -33.87 42.04 -35.98
N THR A 6 -32.71 41.54 -36.22
CA THR A 6 -32.29 40.20 -35.71
C THR A 6 -31.85 40.35 -34.26
N ALA A 7 -32.64 39.83 -33.32
CA ALA A 7 -32.31 39.78 -31.91
C ALA A 7 -31.38 38.55 -31.67
N CYS A 8 -30.12 38.82 -31.32
CA CYS A 8 -29.15 37.81 -30.90
C CYS A 8 -29.41 37.45 -29.44
N LEU A 9 -29.99 36.27 -29.17
CA LEU A 9 -30.15 35.73 -27.82
C LEU A 9 -28.80 35.20 -27.34
N LEU A 10 -28.14 35.94 -26.46
CA LEU A 10 -26.99 35.47 -25.68
C LEU A 10 -27.48 34.56 -24.54
N LEU A 11 -27.32 33.26 -24.67
CA LEU A 11 -27.49 32.31 -23.58
C LEU A 11 -26.32 32.47 -22.58
N PRO A 12 -26.56 32.68 -21.27
CA PRO A 12 -25.52 32.70 -20.29
C PRO A 12 -24.99 31.28 -20.10
N ALA A 13 -23.70 31.07 -20.31
CA ALA A 13 -23.01 29.84 -19.95
C ALA A 13 -23.02 29.70 -18.42
N ILE A 14 -23.82 28.76 -17.90
CA ILE A 14 -23.81 28.39 -16.48
C ILE A 14 -22.51 27.67 -16.22
N PHE A 15 -21.53 28.36 -15.64
CA PHE A 15 -20.30 27.79 -15.13
C PHE A 15 -20.65 27.06 -13.83
N VAL A 16 -20.90 25.72 -13.90
CA VAL A 16 -21.01 24.89 -12.73
C VAL A 16 -19.57 24.69 -12.22
N PRO A 17 -19.20 25.23 -11.04
CA PRO A 17 -17.89 24.95 -10.48
C PRO A 17 -17.82 23.43 -10.25
N ALA A 18 -16.90 22.75 -10.92
CA ALA A 18 -16.55 21.39 -10.57
C ALA A 18 -16.11 21.41 -9.11
N LEU A 19 -16.87 20.78 -8.23
CA LEU A 19 -16.50 20.60 -6.83
C LEU A 19 -15.14 19.88 -6.84
N ALA A 20 -14.09 20.61 -6.46
CA ALA A 20 -12.76 20.04 -6.32
C ALA A 20 -12.87 18.92 -5.27
N GLN A 21 -12.63 17.68 -5.69
CA GLN A 21 -12.72 16.53 -4.81
C GLN A 21 -11.68 16.67 -3.70
N ASP A 22 -12.11 16.56 -2.43
CA ASP A 22 -11.22 16.65 -1.28
C ASP A 22 -10.23 15.47 -1.28
N ALA A 23 -8.97 15.72 -0.92
CA ALA A 23 -7.92 14.70 -0.86
C ALA A 23 -8.30 13.50 0.00
N ARG A 24 -8.97 13.75 1.15
CA ARG A 24 -9.45 12.68 2.02
C ARG A 24 -10.54 11.83 1.33
N GLN A 25 -11.45 12.44 0.58
CA GLN A 25 -12.48 11.73 -0.17
C GLN A 25 -11.86 10.82 -1.24
N ILE A 26 -10.82 11.28 -1.96
CA ILE A 26 -10.11 10.48 -2.96
C ILE A 26 -9.48 9.24 -2.31
N VAL A 27 -8.78 9.41 -1.18
CA VAL A 27 -8.14 8.28 -0.47
C VAL A 27 -9.19 7.34 0.12
N THR A 28 -10.27 7.85 0.70
CA THR A 28 -11.39 7.03 1.19
C THR A 28 -12.00 6.19 0.08
N GLU A 29 -12.19 6.76 -1.10
CA GLU A 29 -12.71 6.02 -2.26
C GLU A 29 -11.71 4.97 -2.76
N SER A 30 -10.41 5.27 -2.75
CA SER A 30 -9.34 4.30 -3.04
C SER A 30 -9.40 3.09 -2.10
N GLU A 31 -9.53 3.32 -0.79
CA GLU A 31 -9.70 2.25 0.19
C GLU A 31 -11.00 1.46 -0.04
N ASN A 32 -12.14 2.14 -0.25
CA ASN A 32 -13.43 1.48 -0.44
C ASN A 32 -13.42 0.55 -1.65
N ARG A 33 -12.79 0.94 -2.75
CA ARG A 33 -12.68 0.12 -3.97
C ARG A 33 -11.73 -1.08 -3.84
N SER A 34 -10.81 -1.04 -2.89
CA SER A 34 -9.86 -2.14 -2.62
C SER A 34 -10.27 -3.04 -1.46
N ARG A 35 -11.40 -2.76 -0.78
CA ARG A 35 -11.90 -3.60 0.31
C ARG A 35 -12.29 -5.00 -0.16
N SER A 36 -11.92 -5.99 0.64
CA SER A 36 -12.30 -7.39 0.46
C SER A 36 -12.48 -8.07 1.81
N LYS A 37 -13.25 -9.16 1.86
CA LYS A 37 -13.39 -9.97 3.07
C LYS A 37 -12.08 -10.67 3.42
N SER A 38 -11.34 -11.09 2.40
CA SER A 38 -10.03 -11.72 2.52
C SER A 38 -9.22 -11.51 1.24
N GLN A 39 -7.91 -11.73 1.35
CA GLN A 39 -6.98 -11.73 0.23
C GLN A 39 -5.90 -12.78 0.47
N GLN A 40 -5.53 -13.52 -0.56
CA GLN A 40 -4.36 -14.39 -0.53
C GLN A 40 -3.58 -14.33 -1.84
N TYR A 41 -2.26 -14.51 -1.76
CA TYR A 41 -1.40 -14.62 -2.93
C TYR A 41 -0.07 -15.29 -2.60
N GLU A 42 0.58 -15.86 -3.63
CA GLU A 42 2.01 -16.18 -3.58
C GLU A 42 2.80 -14.99 -4.10
N GLY A 43 3.88 -14.62 -3.42
CA GLY A 43 4.74 -13.50 -3.81
C GLY A 43 6.13 -13.99 -4.21
N THR A 44 6.60 -13.60 -5.39
CA THR A 44 8.01 -13.70 -5.79
C THR A 44 8.66 -12.34 -5.64
N LEU A 45 9.76 -12.28 -4.87
CA LEU A 45 10.51 -11.06 -4.57
C LEU A 45 11.91 -11.15 -5.18
N GLU A 46 12.21 -10.26 -6.11
CA GLU A 46 13.58 -10.04 -6.62
C GLU A 46 14.19 -8.88 -5.83
N VAL A 47 15.16 -9.16 -4.98
CA VAL A 47 15.92 -8.16 -4.22
C VAL A 47 17.19 -7.82 -4.96
N ILE A 48 17.32 -6.59 -5.41
CA ILE A 48 18.41 -6.08 -6.25
C ILE A 48 19.22 -5.08 -5.41
N GLY A 49 20.41 -5.48 -5.00
CA GLY A 49 21.32 -4.62 -4.23
C GLY A 49 21.97 -3.53 -5.05
N ALA A 50 22.65 -2.57 -4.39
CA ALA A 50 23.36 -1.47 -5.05
C ALA A 50 24.42 -1.94 -6.07
N SER A 51 25.00 -3.13 -5.88
CA SER A 51 25.94 -3.78 -6.82
C SER A 51 25.25 -4.57 -7.93
N ASN A 52 23.94 -4.43 -8.11
CA ASN A 52 23.11 -5.23 -9.02
C ASN A 52 23.10 -6.74 -8.73
N LYS A 53 23.58 -7.16 -7.56
CA LYS A 53 23.42 -8.54 -7.12
C LYS A 53 21.94 -8.81 -6.84
N VAL A 54 21.41 -9.85 -7.49
CA VAL A 54 20.02 -10.26 -7.35
C VAL A 54 19.91 -11.45 -6.41
N SER A 55 18.95 -11.41 -5.50
CA SER A 55 18.50 -12.59 -4.71
C SER A 55 17.00 -12.72 -4.83
N VAL A 56 16.51 -13.96 -4.91
CA VAL A 56 15.08 -14.25 -5.05
C VAL A 56 14.56 -14.85 -3.76
N LYS A 57 13.42 -14.36 -3.30
CA LYS A 57 12.66 -14.90 -2.17
C LYS A 57 11.24 -15.18 -2.61
N ARG A 58 10.56 -16.06 -1.88
CA ARG A 58 9.13 -16.32 -2.09
C ARG A 58 8.43 -16.32 -0.75
N TRP A 59 7.19 -15.84 -0.74
CA TRP A 59 6.32 -15.90 0.41
C TRP A 59 4.88 -16.24 0.03
N GLU A 60 4.12 -16.67 1.00
CA GLU A 60 2.68 -16.70 0.99
C GLU A 60 2.14 -15.56 1.84
N TYR A 61 1.08 -14.93 1.38
CA TYR A 61 0.38 -13.87 2.08
C TYR A 61 -1.09 -14.22 2.19
N GLN A 62 -1.64 -14.07 3.39
CA GLN A 62 -3.06 -14.21 3.68
C GLN A 62 -3.51 -13.04 4.55
N ARG A 63 -4.72 -12.52 4.29
CA ARG A 63 -5.33 -11.45 5.07
C ARG A 63 -6.83 -11.69 5.19
N ILE A 64 -7.37 -11.48 6.38
CA ILE A 64 -8.79 -11.40 6.67
C ILE A 64 -9.17 -9.98 7.08
N GLY A 65 -10.34 -9.51 6.66
CA GLY A 65 -10.75 -8.11 6.83
C GLY A 65 -10.01 -7.16 5.88
N SER A 66 -10.19 -5.87 6.06
CA SER A 66 -9.49 -4.82 5.31
C SER A 66 -9.32 -3.60 6.20
N TYR A 67 -8.14 -2.98 6.10
CA TYR A 67 -7.74 -1.78 6.82
C TYR A 67 -7.83 -1.96 8.35
N GLY A 68 -8.21 -0.96 9.10
CA GLY A 68 -8.11 -0.89 10.55
C GLY A 68 -8.58 -2.09 11.38
N THR A 69 -9.28 -3.06 10.80
CA THR A 69 -9.73 -4.29 11.51
C THR A 69 -9.17 -5.56 10.89
N SER A 70 -8.22 -5.47 9.99
CA SER A 70 -7.66 -6.62 9.30
C SER A 70 -6.55 -7.32 10.11
N LYS A 71 -6.38 -8.61 9.82
CA LYS A 71 -5.24 -9.40 10.26
C LYS A 71 -4.57 -10.04 9.06
N ALA A 72 -3.25 -10.08 9.03
CA ALA A 72 -2.49 -10.70 7.95
C ALA A 72 -1.39 -11.59 8.48
N ILE A 73 -1.12 -12.69 7.76
CA ILE A 73 0.07 -13.51 7.93
C ILE A 73 0.84 -13.54 6.62
N LEU A 74 2.11 -13.27 6.71
CA LEU A 74 3.09 -13.41 5.65
C LEU A 74 4.10 -14.46 6.08
N ARG A 75 4.40 -15.45 5.22
CA ARG A 75 5.34 -16.54 5.51
C ARG A 75 6.27 -16.77 4.34
N PHE A 76 7.57 -16.73 4.58
CA PHE A 76 8.54 -17.08 3.56
C PHE A 76 8.52 -18.60 3.27
N THR A 77 8.49 -18.95 1.98
CA THR A 77 8.54 -20.34 1.49
C THR A 77 9.90 -20.68 0.87
N ALA A 78 10.65 -19.66 0.44
CA ALA A 78 12.00 -19.81 -0.13
C ALA A 78 12.80 -18.50 0.01
N PRO A 79 14.14 -18.57 0.00
CA PRO A 79 15.00 -19.75 0.03
C PRO A 79 15.10 -20.38 1.43
N ALA A 80 15.86 -21.44 1.56
CA ALA A 80 15.99 -22.22 2.81
C ALA A 80 16.38 -21.37 4.04
N GLU A 81 17.20 -20.33 3.86
CA GLU A 81 17.71 -19.47 4.94
C GLU A 81 16.60 -18.63 5.62
N VAL A 82 15.48 -18.42 4.94
CA VAL A 82 14.34 -17.65 5.47
C VAL A 82 13.04 -18.46 5.49
N LYS A 83 13.06 -19.69 4.99
CA LYS A 83 11.86 -20.54 4.93
C LYS A 83 11.25 -20.71 6.32
N GLY A 84 9.92 -20.57 6.40
CA GLY A 84 9.16 -20.67 7.65
C GLY A 84 9.18 -19.40 8.52
N VAL A 85 10.06 -18.41 8.24
CA VAL A 85 9.95 -17.10 8.89
C VAL A 85 8.59 -16.50 8.54
N ALA A 86 7.84 -16.10 9.57
CA ALA A 86 6.51 -15.58 9.39
C ALA A 86 6.27 -14.30 10.21
N LEU A 87 5.37 -13.45 9.70
CA LEU A 87 4.96 -12.21 10.32
C LEU A 87 3.43 -12.19 10.43
N LEU A 88 2.92 -12.05 11.65
CA LEU A 88 1.52 -11.73 11.93
C LEU A 88 1.40 -10.22 12.12
N ILE A 89 0.46 -9.61 11.41
CA ILE A 89 0.12 -8.19 11.51
C ILE A 89 -1.35 -8.11 11.94
N VAL A 90 -1.63 -7.36 12.99
CA VAL A 90 -2.99 -7.04 13.44
C VAL A 90 -3.17 -5.54 13.37
N ASN A 91 -3.95 -5.08 12.41
CA ASN A 91 -4.21 -3.66 12.18
C ASN A 91 -5.27 -3.12 13.16
N HIS A 92 -5.19 -1.83 13.48
CA HIS A 92 -6.12 -1.12 14.36
C HIS A 92 -6.48 0.22 13.74
N THR A 93 -7.71 0.68 13.97
CA THR A 93 -8.20 1.98 13.47
C THR A 93 -7.63 3.17 14.24
N ASP A 94 -7.37 2.98 15.53
CA ASP A 94 -7.05 4.04 16.50
C ASP A 94 -5.57 4.15 16.87
N ARG A 95 -4.78 3.14 16.51
CA ARG A 95 -3.35 3.07 16.82
C ARG A 95 -2.58 2.28 15.77
N ALA A 96 -1.27 2.29 15.88
CA ALA A 96 -0.39 1.48 15.05
C ALA A 96 -0.65 -0.03 15.22
N SER A 97 -0.41 -0.82 14.18
CA SER A 97 -0.60 -2.27 14.16
C SER A 97 0.22 -2.98 15.24
N ASP A 98 -0.25 -4.11 15.72
CA ASP A 98 0.59 -5.05 16.44
C ASP A 98 1.23 -6.03 15.47
N GLN A 99 2.51 -6.30 15.65
CA GLN A 99 3.24 -7.21 14.78
C GLN A 99 4.04 -8.23 15.60
N TRP A 100 3.97 -9.50 15.21
CA TRP A 100 4.75 -10.59 15.80
C TRP A 100 5.43 -11.38 14.70
N MET A 101 6.70 -11.67 14.92
CA MET A 101 7.54 -12.41 14.00
C MET A 101 7.91 -13.77 14.59
N TRP A 102 7.70 -14.83 13.84
CA TRP A 102 8.22 -16.16 14.12
C TRP A 102 9.50 -16.42 13.35
N THR A 103 10.50 -16.97 14.04
CA THR A 103 11.79 -17.38 13.43
C THR A 103 12.06 -18.83 13.76
N PRO A 104 11.90 -19.77 12.81
CA PRO A 104 12.08 -21.22 13.04
C PRO A 104 13.44 -21.58 13.59
N ALA A 105 14.51 -20.97 13.07
CA ALA A 105 15.89 -21.29 13.47
C ALA A 105 16.18 -21.12 14.97
N ILE A 106 15.37 -20.33 15.68
CA ILE A 106 15.50 -20.11 17.13
C ILE A 106 14.22 -20.50 17.88
N GLU A 107 13.23 -21.07 17.18
CA GLU A 107 11.92 -21.49 17.70
C GLU A 107 11.24 -20.43 18.59
N ARG A 108 11.30 -19.17 18.15
CA ARG A 108 10.84 -18.05 18.97
C ARG A 108 9.98 -17.08 18.19
N ASP A 109 8.88 -16.68 18.81
CA ASP A 109 8.10 -15.51 18.39
C ASP A 109 8.56 -14.26 19.16
N ARG A 110 8.61 -13.13 18.47
CA ARG A 110 8.98 -11.84 19.02
C ARG A 110 8.00 -10.77 18.56
N ARG A 111 7.48 -9.99 19.50
CA ARG A 111 6.74 -8.77 19.16
C ARG A 111 7.69 -7.73 18.59
N ILE A 112 7.30 -7.11 17.49
CA ILE A 112 8.06 -6.01 16.87
C ILE A 112 7.73 -4.72 17.65
N ALA A 113 8.74 -4.15 18.29
CA ALA A 113 8.59 -2.90 19.01
C ALA A 113 8.48 -1.71 18.05
N ALA A 114 7.90 -0.59 18.51
CA ALA A 114 7.69 0.59 17.66
C ALA A 114 8.98 1.12 17.03
N GLN A 115 10.09 1.11 17.77
CA GLN A 115 11.41 1.54 17.26
C GLN A 115 12.00 0.59 16.20
N ASP A 116 11.56 -0.69 16.17
CA ASP A 116 12.06 -1.68 15.21
C ASP A 116 11.29 -1.67 13.89
N ARG A 117 10.16 -0.94 13.79
CA ARG A 117 9.30 -0.92 12.59
C ARG A 117 9.96 -0.34 11.35
N SER A 118 10.96 0.54 11.54
CA SER A 118 11.75 1.09 10.45
C SER A 118 12.80 0.12 9.91
N THR A 119 13.04 -1.02 10.60
CA THR A 119 14.01 -1.99 10.13
C THR A 119 13.49 -2.78 8.94
N ARG A 120 14.43 -3.27 8.12
CA ARG A 120 14.12 -4.06 6.91
C ARG A 120 13.59 -5.43 7.30
N PHE A 121 12.57 -5.89 6.57
CA PHE A 121 12.04 -7.23 6.70
C PHE A 121 12.89 -8.21 5.89
N PHE A 122 13.71 -9.00 6.58
CA PHE A 122 14.55 -10.09 6.03
C PHE A 122 15.32 -9.76 4.74
N GLY A 123 15.95 -8.59 4.73
CA GLY A 123 16.80 -8.16 3.62
C GLY A 123 16.06 -7.66 2.38
N THR A 124 14.73 -7.65 2.38
CA THR A 124 13.92 -6.95 1.38
C THR A 124 14.01 -5.44 1.59
N ASP A 125 13.55 -4.62 0.65
CA ASP A 125 13.48 -3.18 0.85
C ASP A 125 12.18 -2.73 1.51
N PHE A 126 11.28 -3.65 1.86
CA PHE A 126 10.19 -3.38 2.79
C PHE A 126 10.71 -3.24 4.22
N SER A 127 10.24 -2.25 4.95
CA SER A 127 10.31 -2.22 6.41
C SER A 127 9.09 -2.91 7.01
N PHE A 128 9.10 -3.18 8.30
CA PHE A 128 7.92 -3.70 8.99
C PHE A 128 6.73 -2.74 8.87
N GLU A 129 6.96 -1.42 8.86
CA GLU A 129 5.91 -0.42 8.68
C GLU A 129 5.30 -0.46 7.26
N ASP A 130 6.12 -0.74 6.23
CA ASP A 130 5.61 -0.81 4.85
C ASP A 130 4.70 -2.01 4.59
N LEU A 131 4.72 -3.01 5.46
CA LEU A 131 3.84 -4.18 5.40
C LEU A 131 2.49 -3.97 6.10
N GLU A 132 2.30 -2.85 6.79
CA GLU A 132 1.03 -2.48 7.42
C GLU A 132 0.05 -1.93 6.37
N GLU A 133 -1.25 -2.15 6.56
CA GLU A 133 -2.24 -1.41 5.80
C GLU A 133 -2.30 0.06 6.26
N ARG A 134 -2.48 0.96 5.31
CA ARG A 134 -2.60 2.41 5.56
C ARG A 134 -4.08 2.76 5.69
N ASP A 135 -4.58 2.83 6.91
CA ASP A 135 -5.95 3.24 7.20
C ASP A 135 -6.09 4.76 7.05
N VAL A 136 -7.13 5.21 6.33
CA VAL A 136 -7.37 6.65 6.04
C VAL A 136 -7.48 7.49 7.31
N ASP A 137 -7.96 6.92 8.42
CA ASP A 137 -8.16 7.64 9.66
C ASP A 137 -6.87 7.92 10.44
N GLN A 138 -5.78 7.28 10.06
CA GLN A 138 -4.47 7.47 10.70
C GLN A 138 -3.63 8.60 10.09
N PHE A 139 -4.13 9.29 9.05
CA PHE A 139 -3.39 10.33 8.34
C PHE A 139 -4.23 11.58 8.11
N ASP A 140 -3.55 12.70 7.98
CA ASP A 140 -4.09 13.95 7.43
C ASP A 140 -3.67 14.08 5.97
N TYR A 141 -4.57 14.58 5.11
CA TYR A 141 -4.41 14.63 3.67
C TYR A 141 -4.57 16.05 3.13
N LYS A 142 -3.76 16.40 2.12
CA LYS A 142 -3.86 17.65 1.38
C LYS A 142 -3.65 17.38 -0.11
N LEU A 143 -4.54 17.89 -0.95
CA LEU A 143 -4.34 17.84 -2.40
C LEU A 143 -3.17 18.77 -2.75
N ALA A 144 -2.13 18.20 -3.36
CA ALA A 144 -0.93 18.91 -3.80
C ALA A 144 -0.97 19.27 -5.29
N GLY A 145 -1.98 18.78 -6.02
CA GLY A 145 -2.17 19.03 -7.45
C GLY A 145 -2.52 17.76 -8.21
N GLU A 146 -2.20 17.78 -9.49
CA GLU A 146 -2.38 16.66 -10.41
C GLU A 146 -1.06 16.36 -11.12
N ASP A 147 -0.92 15.12 -11.60
CA ASP A 147 0.29 14.66 -12.28
C ASP A 147 -0.08 13.53 -13.25
N THR A 148 0.90 13.02 -14.00
CA THR A 148 0.75 11.85 -14.87
C THR A 148 1.79 10.81 -14.48
N MET A 149 1.33 9.59 -14.17
CA MET A 149 2.17 8.45 -13.85
C MET A 149 1.86 7.30 -14.83
N ASP A 150 2.90 6.78 -15.49
CA ASP A 150 2.77 5.72 -16.51
C ASP A 150 1.71 6.03 -17.59
N GLY A 151 1.63 7.32 -17.98
CA GLY A 151 0.66 7.78 -18.99
C GLY A 151 -0.78 7.97 -18.49
N VAL A 152 -1.03 7.78 -17.19
CA VAL A 152 -2.36 7.93 -16.58
C VAL A 152 -2.42 9.15 -15.69
N ALA A 153 -3.49 9.94 -15.81
CA ALA A 153 -3.73 11.10 -14.96
C ALA A 153 -3.95 10.67 -13.50
N CYS A 154 -3.28 11.34 -12.57
CA CYS A 154 -3.34 11.07 -11.13
C CYS A 154 -3.63 12.33 -10.33
N TRP A 155 -4.31 12.18 -9.21
CA TRP A 155 -4.27 13.15 -8.13
C TRP A 155 -2.97 12.98 -7.36
N LYS A 156 -2.31 14.09 -7.04
CA LYS A 156 -1.12 14.14 -6.20
C LYS A 156 -1.52 14.60 -4.80
N ILE A 157 -1.33 13.77 -3.79
CA ILE A 157 -1.84 13.97 -2.44
C ILE A 157 -0.70 13.90 -1.44
N GLU A 158 -0.52 14.95 -0.66
CA GLU A 158 0.35 14.93 0.53
C GLU A 158 -0.40 14.21 1.67
N SER A 159 0.29 13.29 2.35
CA SER A 159 -0.21 12.51 3.47
C SER A 159 0.75 12.63 4.65
N LYS A 160 0.24 12.98 5.84
CA LYS A 160 1.02 13.08 7.07
C LYS A 160 0.44 12.18 8.16
N PRO A 161 1.26 11.34 8.85
CA PRO A 161 0.78 10.54 9.95
C PRO A 161 0.23 11.45 11.07
N ARG A 162 -0.90 11.08 11.65
CA ARG A 162 -1.43 11.72 12.86
C ARG A 162 -0.59 11.34 14.09
N GLN A 163 -0.70 12.10 15.17
CA GLN A 163 0.08 11.87 16.39
C GLN A 163 -0.16 10.48 17.00
N SER A 164 -1.33 9.89 16.82
CA SER A 164 -1.67 8.55 17.28
C SER A 164 -0.91 7.43 16.54
N LYS A 165 -0.38 7.74 15.32
CA LYS A 165 0.39 6.79 14.54
C LYS A 165 1.89 7.01 14.72
N SER A 166 2.56 6.05 15.37
CA SER A 166 4.02 6.00 15.33
C SER A 166 4.49 5.60 13.92
N SER A 167 5.24 6.47 13.25
CA SER A 167 5.75 6.26 11.89
C SER A 167 7.20 6.72 11.77
N GLN A 168 8.00 6.01 10.96
CA GLN A 168 9.33 6.46 10.55
C GLN A 168 9.26 7.62 9.53
N TYR A 169 8.11 7.77 8.87
CA TYR A 169 7.88 8.77 7.85
C TYR A 169 7.23 10.01 8.46
N THR A 170 7.78 11.19 8.15
CA THR A 170 7.17 12.48 8.53
C THR A 170 6.07 12.91 7.58
N SER A 171 6.17 12.49 6.31
CA SER A 171 5.17 12.72 5.27
C SER A 171 5.33 11.71 4.13
N SER A 172 4.31 11.61 3.30
CA SER A 172 4.36 10.89 2.04
C SER A 172 3.66 11.68 0.94
N MET A 173 4.10 11.53 -0.30
CA MET A 173 3.39 11.98 -1.50
C MET A 173 2.79 10.76 -2.18
N VAL A 174 1.49 10.76 -2.42
CA VAL A 174 0.74 9.64 -3.00
C VAL A 174 0.16 10.09 -4.33
N TRP A 175 0.40 9.33 -5.39
CA TRP A 175 -0.26 9.50 -6.69
C TRP A 175 -1.38 8.48 -6.80
N VAL A 176 -2.63 8.95 -6.83
CA VAL A 176 -3.82 8.11 -6.97
C VAL A 176 -4.37 8.26 -8.39
N ARG A 177 -4.49 7.17 -9.11
CA ARG A 177 -4.99 7.15 -10.50
C ARG A 177 -6.46 7.60 -10.55
N LYS A 178 -6.78 8.44 -11.55
CA LYS A 178 -8.14 8.96 -11.74
C LYS A 178 -9.10 7.95 -12.37
N ASP A 179 -8.58 6.98 -13.12
CA ASP A 179 -9.39 5.99 -13.83
C ASP A 179 -9.93 4.88 -12.92
N ASN A 180 -9.16 4.47 -11.90
CA ASN A 180 -9.50 3.30 -11.07
C ASN A 180 -9.24 3.47 -9.57
N TYR A 181 -8.71 4.62 -9.13
CA TYR A 181 -8.37 4.96 -7.74
C TYR A 181 -7.25 4.12 -7.10
N VAL A 182 -6.53 3.33 -7.87
CA VAL A 182 -5.34 2.62 -7.36
C VAL A 182 -4.19 3.62 -7.18
N ALA A 183 -3.41 3.49 -6.12
CA ALA A 183 -2.17 4.22 -5.99
C ALA A 183 -1.18 3.77 -7.09
N ALA A 184 -0.64 4.71 -7.87
CA ALA A 184 0.42 4.46 -8.84
C ALA A 184 1.80 4.54 -8.19
N GLN A 185 1.99 5.47 -7.26
CA GLN A 185 3.25 5.66 -6.54
C GLN A 185 3.03 6.24 -5.16
N ILE A 186 3.92 5.89 -4.24
CA ILE A 186 4.06 6.52 -2.92
C ILE A 186 5.53 6.88 -2.73
N GLU A 187 5.83 8.14 -2.45
CA GLU A 187 7.12 8.60 -1.99
C GLU A 187 7.05 8.97 -0.52
N SER A 188 7.92 8.38 0.31
CA SER A 188 7.90 8.58 1.76
C SER A 188 9.17 9.28 2.23
N TYR A 189 8.97 10.29 3.04
CA TYR A 189 10.00 11.23 3.47
C TYR A 189 10.24 11.11 4.98
N SER A 190 11.51 11.24 5.39
CA SER A 190 11.90 11.51 6.76
C SER A 190 12.45 12.93 6.82
N LYS A 191 11.72 13.83 7.47
CA LYS A 191 11.88 15.27 7.33
C LYS A 191 11.73 15.64 5.83
N ASP A 192 12.72 16.28 5.23
CA ASP A 192 12.66 16.68 3.81
C ASP A 192 13.39 15.70 2.87
N LYS A 193 13.91 14.59 3.42
CA LYS A 193 14.65 13.59 2.65
C LYS A 193 13.76 12.47 2.18
N LEU A 194 13.70 12.23 0.86
CA LEU A 194 13.10 11.02 0.29
C LEU A 194 13.91 9.80 0.75
N ILE A 195 13.27 8.87 1.41
CA ILE A 195 13.93 7.65 1.91
C ILE A 195 13.37 6.38 1.28
N ARG A 196 12.12 6.42 0.79
CA ARG A 196 11.47 5.27 0.15
C ARG A 196 10.55 5.68 -0.97
N ARG A 197 10.57 4.91 -2.05
CA ARG A 197 9.58 5.01 -3.13
C ARG A 197 8.96 3.64 -3.34
N ILE A 198 7.64 3.59 -3.43
CA ILE A 198 6.89 2.39 -3.81
C ILE A 198 6.17 2.71 -5.10
N HIS A 199 6.42 1.93 -6.14
CA HIS A 199 5.77 2.04 -7.44
C HIS A 199 4.89 0.82 -7.69
N TYR A 200 3.67 1.05 -8.15
CA TYR A 200 2.66 0.04 -8.40
C TYR A 200 2.35 -0.05 -9.89
N SER A 201 2.53 -1.22 -10.49
CA SER A 201 2.35 -1.45 -11.92
C SER A 201 1.63 -2.77 -12.22
N ASP A 202 1.41 -3.07 -13.51
CA ASP A 202 0.64 -4.23 -13.94
C ASP A 202 -0.72 -4.31 -13.23
N ILE A 203 -1.51 -3.20 -13.33
CA ILE A 203 -2.77 -3.07 -12.63
C ILE A 203 -3.86 -3.85 -13.37
N GLN A 204 -4.43 -4.86 -12.71
CA GLN A 204 -5.44 -5.76 -13.26
C GLN A 204 -6.71 -5.74 -12.42
N ASN A 205 -7.85 -5.98 -13.06
CA ASN A 205 -9.12 -6.17 -12.35
C ASN A 205 -9.27 -7.65 -11.97
N VAL A 206 -9.22 -7.93 -10.66
CA VAL A 206 -9.37 -9.27 -10.10
C VAL A 206 -10.59 -9.29 -9.20
N SER A 207 -11.62 -10.05 -9.56
CA SER A 207 -12.88 -10.12 -8.80
C SER A 207 -13.49 -8.74 -8.51
N SER A 208 -13.49 -7.84 -9.50
CA SER A 208 -13.97 -6.45 -9.41
C SER A 208 -13.09 -5.51 -8.57
N ILE A 209 -11.91 -5.93 -8.14
CA ILE A 209 -10.94 -5.13 -7.41
C ILE A 209 -9.74 -4.84 -8.32
N TRP A 210 -9.48 -3.55 -8.59
CA TRP A 210 -8.29 -3.13 -9.32
C TRP A 210 -7.05 -3.31 -8.45
N THR A 211 -6.12 -4.13 -8.89
CA THR A 211 -4.98 -4.59 -8.07
C THR A 211 -3.68 -4.49 -8.84
N PRO A 212 -2.64 -3.88 -8.29
CA PRO A 212 -1.29 -3.95 -8.85
C PRO A 212 -0.73 -5.38 -8.66
N ARG A 213 -0.29 -6.00 -9.76
CA ARG A 213 0.35 -7.32 -9.73
C ARG A 213 1.86 -7.21 -9.51
N THR A 214 2.41 -6.02 -9.69
CA THR A 214 3.83 -5.73 -9.44
C THR A 214 3.96 -4.54 -8.50
N VAL A 215 4.76 -4.70 -7.45
CA VAL A 215 5.09 -3.67 -6.47
C VAL A 215 6.60 -3.54 -6.39
N GLU A 216 7.14 -2.38 -6.76
CA GLU A 216 8.57 -2.09 -6.65
C GLU A 216 8.82 -1.16 -5.48
N VAL A 217 9.69 -1.57 -4.57
CA VAL A 217 10.10 -0.77 -3.41
C VAL A 217 11.57 -0.39 -3.54
N TYR A 218 11.83 0.91 -3.56
CA TYR A 218 13.18 1.48 -3.63
C TYR A 218 13.58 2.02 -2.26
N ASP A 219 14.73 1.60 -1.76
CA ASP A 219 15.40 2.21 -0.61
C ASP A 219 16.41 3.24 -1.13
N GLU A 220 16.08 4.53 -1.02
CA GLU A 220 16.87 5.62 -1.56
C GLU A 220 18.20 5.81 -0.82
N ASN A 221 18.29 5.39 0.44
CA ASN A 221 19.54 5.45 1.20
C ASN A 221 20.51 4.34 0.79
N ARG A 222 20.00 3.14 0.52
CA ARG A 222 20.80 1.95 0.18
C ARG A 222 21.05 1.80 -1.32
N LYS A 223 20.29 2.54 -2.15
CA LYS A 223 20.29 2.37 -3.61
C LYS A 223 20.00 0.93 -4.02
N SER A 224 19.07 0.30 -3.30
CA SER A 224 18.58 -1.04 -3.56
C SER A 224 17.08 -1.04 -3.84
N ARG A 225 16.58 -2.09 -4.47
CA ARG A 225 15.15 -2.24 -4.74
C ARG A 225 14.70 -3.69 -4.59
N THR A 226 13.45 -3.85 -4.21
CA THR A 226 12.75 -5.14 -4.20
C THR A 226 11.56 -5.06 -5.15
N VAL A 227 11.48 -6.00 -6.09
CA VAL A 227 10.33 -6.17 -6.99
C VAL A 227 9.52 -7.35 -6.49
N LEU A 228 8.31 -7.09 -6.02
CA LEU A 228 7.34 -8.11 -5.63
C LEU A 228 6.36 -8.33 -6.77
N LYS A 229 6.22 -9.58 -7.23
CA LYS A 229 5.18 -10.02 -8.17
C LYS A 229 4.14 -10.86 -7.42
N LEU A 230 2.87 -10.51 -7.56
CA LEU A 230 1.76 -11.24 -6.96
C LEU A 230 1.28 -12.33 -7.92
N GLU A 231 1.43 -13.58 -7.51
CA GLU A 231 1.00 -14.77 -8.23
C GLU A 231 -0.19 -15.39 -7.49
N LYS A 232 -1.02 -16.18 -8.17
CA LYS A 232 -2.18 -16.90 -7.59
C LYS A 232 -3.06 -16.02 -6.68
N LEU A 233 -3.22 -14.73 -7.05
CA LEU A 233 -4.00 -13.78 -6.28
C LEU A 233 -5.48 -14.16 -6.30
N GLU A 234 -6.07 -14.25 -5.11
CA GLU A 234 -7.49 -14.53 -4.89
C GLU A 234 -8.05 -13.60 -3.80
N TYR A 235 -9.25 -13.08 -4.03
CA TYR A 235 -10.03 -12.30 -3.09
C TYR A 235 -11.25 -13.09 -2.59
N ASN A 236 -11.65 -12.80 -1.37
CA ASN A 236 -12.86 -13.35 -0.74
C ASN A 236 -12.85 -14.87 -0.58
N ALA A 237 -11.67 -15.52 -0.59
CA ALA A 237 -11.52 -16.90 -0.20
C ALA A 237 -11.99 -17.10 1.25
N PRO A 238 -12.63 -18.25 1.57
CA PRO A 238 -13.02 -18.55 2.94
C PRO A 238 -11.82 -18.60 3.87
N MET A 239 -11.81 -17.75 4.90
CA MET A 239 -10.79 -17.71 5.96
C MET A 239 -11.47 -17.53 7.31
N LYS A 240 -10.83 -18.02 8.38
CA LYS A 240 -11.33 -17.90 9.75
C LYS A 240 -10.40 -17.00 10.57
N ASP A 241 -10.94 -16.32 11.56
CA ASP A 241 -10.18 -15.46 12.44
C ASP A 241 -9.11 -16.24 13.24
N GLU A 242 -9.40 -17.52 13.55
CA GLU A 242 -8.50 -18.45 14.22
C GLU A 242 -7.25 -18.80 13.41
N ASP A 243 -7.26 -18.54 12.10
CA ASP A 243 -6.09 -18.75 11.23
C ASP A 243 -5.03 -17.64 11.43
N PHE A 244 -5.38 -16.54 12.13
CA PHE A 244 -4.53 -15.36 12.32
C PHE A 244 -4.14 -15.17 13.79
N THR A 245 -3.51 -16.17 14.38
CA THR A 245 -3.08 -16.21 15.79
C THR A 245 -1.57 -16.44 15.91
N LEU A 246 -1.02 -16.26 17.12
CA LEU A 246 0.38 -16.61 17.39
C LEU A 246 0.64 -18.10 17.23
N GLU A 247 -0.35 -18.94 17.49
CA GLU A 247 -0.24 -20.37 17.25
C GLU A 247 -0.14 -20.69 15.76
N SER A 248 -1.01 -20.07 14.94
CA SER A 248 -0.96 -20.21 13.48
C SER A 248 0.34 -19.68 12.87
N LEU A 249 0.95 -18.66 13.51
CA LEU A 249 2.23 -18.12 13.09
C LEU A 249 3.36 -19.16 13.14
N ARG A 250 3.27 -20.14 14.04
CA ARG A 250 4.28 -21.20 14.25
C ARG A 250 4.07 -22.45 13.39
N ARG A 251 2.92 -22.57 12.72
CA ARG A 251 2.62 -23.70 11.82
C ARG A 251 3.52 -23.61 10.59
N GLU A 252 4.07 -24.76 10.15
CA GLU A 252 4.83 -24.90 8.91
C GLU A 252 3.90 -24.99 7.67
#